data_4be515711ecc5e1d8dab6f3b2d9949d2
#
_entry.id   4be515711ecc5e1d8dab6f3b2d9949d2
#
_cell.length_a   1.000
_cell.length_b   1.000
_cell.length_c   1.000
_cell.angle_alpha   90.00
_cell.angle_beta   90.00
_cell.angle_gamma   90.00
#
_symmetry.space_group_name_H-M   'P 1'
#
loop_
_entity.id
_entity.type
_entity.pdbx_description
1 polymer ?
#
loop_
_entity_poly.entity_id
_entity_poly.type
_entity_poly.pdbx_seq_one_letter_code
_entity_poly.pdbx_strand_id
1 'polypeptide(L)'
;MNNNIQITSTAIRILVFLAFLLLTSFAFAQTPSLDLVITHGHIIDGTGSPWYSGDLGIRDGKIAAIGNLSAAPRKRTIDAAGKVVAPGFIDMLGQSELTILVDPRLPSKIFQGITSEITGEGGSIAPLNDAIIQSDRQGYEHFKITPDWRTFRQYFARLEKQGMGINLASYVGATQVRRMVLGDDDKQPTLAQLEQMQALVREAMKDGTVGVSTSLEYAPAPYAKTEELIALATEASKSGGIYSTHMRDESASVLEAIDEALRIGREAHIPVEIWHIKVAGKDNWGRMPEVVAKINAARAAGADVSADTYAYTAWYNGFSAFIPPWAHDGGDAKLVERLKDPVTRARIRKDMLAPSKEWDNEWQEIPGPDAIMIGAVENPALAPLLGKRLSEIAKSSNKDPMDALFDILIQDPSTEVAVFGMSQPDVTLALQQPWVAIDNDSEGTSPEGILGQSHPHPRAYGTFPRILAKYVREEKVLTLEDAIRKFSALPAQRMRLTDRGVLKAGMWADVVIFDPATVHDRATFDNPNQLSEGMEYVLINGVPVIDQGKMTGALPGKVLRGAGYVP
;
A
#
# COMPACT_ATOMS: atom_id res chain seq x y z
N MET A 1 74.67 17.16 56.06
CA MET A 1 73.86 17.81 55.01
C MET A 1 74.02 16.99 53.72
N ASN A 2 73.21 16.00 53.43
CA ASN A 2 73.10 15.36 52.13
C ASN A 2 72.14 14.15 52.26
N ASN A 3 70.86 14.41 52.40
CA ASN A 3 69.85 13.32 52.39
C ASN A 3 68.60 13.57 51.48
N ASN A 4 68.77 14.40 50.44
CA ASN A 4 67.59 14.82 49.66
C ASN A 4 67.59 14.42 48.18
N ILE A 5 68.46 13.50 47.70
CA ILE A 5 68.55 13.20 46.25
C ILE A 5 68.14 11.75 45.92
N GLN A 6 68.06 10.84 46.90
CA GLN A 6 67.70 9.45 46.57
C GLN A 6 66.19 9.13 46.54
N ILE A 7 65.35 9.99 47.12
CA ILE A 7 63.86 9.75 47.12
C ILE A 7 63.23 10.07 45.77
N THR A 8 63.81 11.00 45.02
CA THR A 8 63.23 11.46 43.73
C THR A 8 63.39 10.44 42.57
N SER A 9 64.48 9.66 42.58
CA SER A 9 64.74 8.67 41.49
C SER A 9 63.84 7.45 41.56
N THR A 10 63.52 6.98 42.75
CA THR A 10 62.63 5.83 42.95
C THR A 10 61.17 6.22 42.70
N ALA A 11 60.75 7.38 43.14
CA ALA A 11 59.40 7.91 42.88
C ALA A 11 59.15 8.13 41.37
N ILE A 12 60.14 8.66 40.64
CA ILE A 12 60.04 8.85 39.18
C ILE A 12 59.95 7.49 38.43
N ARG A 13 60.70 6.47 38.86
CA ARG A 13 60.63 5.13 38.27
C ARG A 13 59.28 4.43 38.52
N ILE A 14 58.69 4.60 39.68
CA ILE A 14 57.39 4.09 40.04
C ILE A 14 56.29 4.84 39.25
N LEU A 15 56.40 6.16 39.09
CA LEU A 15 55.42 6.93 38.24
C LEU A 15 55.53 6.57 36.76
N VAL A 16 56.73 6.35 36.23
CA VAL A 16 56.91 5.91 34.82
C VAL A 16 56.41 4.49 34.62
N PHE A 17 56.58 3.58 35.59
CA PHE A 17 56.04 2.22 35.50
C PHE A 17 54.53 2.18 35.64
N LEU A 18 53.90 3.01 36.48
CA LEU A 18 52.46 3.19 36.58
C LEU A 18 51.86 3.87 35.32
N ALA A 19 52.56 4.84 34.72
CA ALA A 19 52.15 5.45 33.46
C ALA A 19 52.26 4.45 32.29
N PHE A 20 53.24 3.55 32.29
CA PHE A 20 53.35 2.47 31.28
C PHE A 20 52.26 1.40 31.47
N LEU A 21 51.86 1.08 32.69
CA LEU A 21 50.74 0.19 33.00
C LEU A 21 49.38 0.84 32.66
N LEU A 22 49.23 2.16 32.78
CA LEU A 22 48.04 2.89 32.37
C LEU A 22 47.92 3.04 30.82
N LEU A 23 49.05 3.05 30.11
CA LEU A 23 49.08 3.10 28.65
C LEU A 23 48.82 1.75 27.99
N THR A 24 48.96 0.62 28.71
CA THR A 24 48.60 -0.72 28.20
C THR A 24 47.16 -1.12 28.44
N SER A 25 46.38 -0.31 29.15
CA SER A 25 44.94 -0.45 29.32
C SER A 25 44.16 0.30 28.22
N PHE A 26 44.69 0.40 27.00
CA PHE A 26 43.80 0.50 25.84
C PHE A 26 43.06 -0.82 25.79
N ALA A 27 41.95 -0.90 26.52
CA ALA A 27 40.94 -1.89 26.25
C ALA A 27 40.71 -1.84 24.73
N PHE A 28 41.09 -2.88 24.01
CA PHE A 28 40.58 -3.12 22.70
C PHE A 28 39.07 -3.09 22.89
N ALA A 29 38.43 -1.95 22.60
CA ALA A 29 36.99 -1.89 22.49
C ALA A 29 36.67 -2.97 21.46
N GLN A 30 36.24 -4.14 21.93
CA GLN A 30 35.80 -5.21 21.02
C GLN A 30 34.78 -4.54 20.09
N THR A 31 35.10 -4.53 18.81
CA THR A 31 34.16 -4.06 17.82
C THR A 31 32.84 -4.80 18.08
N PRO A 32 31.74 -4.09 18.40
CA PRO A 32 30.50 -4.77 18.78
C PRO A 32 30.12 -5.76 17.70
N SER A 33 29.83 -7.00 18.10
CA SER A 33 29.45 -8.07 17.16
C SER A 33 28.20 -7.68 16.37
N LEU A 34 28.21 -7.94 15.07
CA LEU A 34 27.03 -7.81 14.23
C LEU A 34 26.05 -8.96 14.52
N ASP A 35 24.76 -8.69 14.46
CA ASP A 35 23.76 -9.75 14.61
C ASP A 35 23.73 -10.64 13.39
N LEU A 36 23.86 -10.02 12.20
CA LEU A 36 23.84 -10.71 10.91
C LEU A 36 24.81 -10.00 9.94
N VAL A 37 25.49 -10.79 9.11
CA VAL A 37 26.19 -10.27 7.92
C VAL A 37 25.67 -11.01 6.70
N ILE A 38 25.24 -10.25 5.70
CA ILE A 38 24.91 -10.74 4.35
C ILE A 38 26.20 -10.55 3.54
N THR A 39 26.73 -11.65 2.98
CA THR A 39 27.99 -11.66 2.24
C THR A 39 27.78 -11.95 0.76
N HIS A 40 28.76 -11.57 -0.08
CA HIS A 40 28.81 -11.86 -1.51
C HIS A 40 27.57 -11.40 -2.27
N GLY A 41 26.95 -10.27 -1.88
CA GLY A 41 25.79 -9.72 -2.54
C GLY A 41 26.12 -8.81 -3.73
N HIS A 42 25.25 -8.80 -4.74
CA HIS A 42 25.14 -7.70 -5.68
C HIS A 42 24.18 -6.67 -5.06
N ILE A 43 24.76 -5.63 -4.45
CA ILE A 43 23.98 -4.62 -3.73
C ILE A 43 23.40 -3.63 -4.73
N ILE A 44 22.05 -3.56 -4.78
CA ILE A 44 21.28 -2.49 -5.42
C ILE A 44 20.67 -1.67 -4.29
N ASP A 45 21.25 -0.51 -4.01
CA ASP A 45 20.98 0.23 -2.78
C ASP A 45 19.64 0.99 -2.74
N GLY A 46 18.86 0.93 -3.82
CA GLY A 46 17.56 1.61 -3.95
C GLY A 46 17.63 3.00 -4.56
N THR A 47 18.81 3.57 -4.79
CA THR A 47 18.95 4.93 -5.38
C THR A 47 18.73 5.00 -6.88
N GLY A 48 18.67 3.85 -7.57
CA GLY A 48 18.68 3.74 -9.04
C GLY A 48 20.09 3.71 -9.62
N SER A 49 21.13 3.73 -8.78
CA SER A 49 22.53 3.59 -9.19
C SER A 49 22.85 2.13 -9.58
N PRO A 50 23.86 1.90 -10.45
CA PRO A 50 24.31 0.55 -10.77
C PRO A 50 24.70 -0.23 -9.52
N TRP A 51 24.49 -1.55 -9.54
CA TRP A 51 24.87 -2.44 -8.47
C TRP A 51 26.39 -2.49 -8.20
N TYR A 52 26.77 -2.84 -6.99
CA TYR A 52 28.15 -3.06 -6.60
C TYR A 52 28.27 -4.29 -5.69
N SER A 53 29.47 -4.93 -5.67
CA SER A 53 29.74 -6.04 -4.75
C SER A 53 30.03 -5.53 -3.35
N GLY A 54 29.48 -6.21 -2.34
CA GLY A 54 29.75 -5.87 -0.95
C GLY A 54 29.05 -6.79 0.03
N ASP A 55 29.42 -6.66 1.31
CA ASP A 55 28.75 -7.27 2.44
C ASP A 55 27.89 -6.21 3.13
N LEU A 56 26.77 -6.65 3.74
CA LEU A 56 25.89 -5.80 4.52
C LEU A 56 25.79 -6.34 5.95
N GLY A 57 26.20 -5.53 6.93
CA GLY A 57 26.18 -5.87 8.36
C GLY A 57 25.02 -5.25 9.08
N ILE A 58 24.30 -6.06 9.86
CA ILE A 58 23.12 -5.67 10.62
C ILE A 58 23.40 -5.78 12.12
N ARG A 59 22.98 -4.77 12.89
CA ARG A 59 23.00 -4.77 14.35
C ARG A 59 21.83 -3.98 14.89
N ASP A 60 21.17 -4.52 15.92
CA ASP A 60 20.02 -3.89 16.58
C ASP A 60 18.90 -3.48 15.58
N GLY A 61 18.66 -4.34 14.58
CA GLY A 61 17.64 -4.12 13.55
C GLY A 61 18.01 -3.11 12.47
N LYS A 62 19.20 -2.50 12.53
CA LYS A 62 19.67 -1.48 11.59
C LYS A 62 20.88 -1.92 10.78
N ILE A 63 21.03 -1.35 9.60
CA ILE A 63 22.25 -1.49 8.81
C ILE A 63 23.38 -0.77 9.54
N ALA A 64 24.35 -1.53 10.03
CA ALA A 64 25.50 -1.01 10.78
C ALA A 64 26.66 -0.62 9.86
N ALA A 65 26.89 -1.38 8.79
CA ALA A 65 27.96 -1.14 7.83
C ALA A 65 27.68 -1.81 6.48
N ILE A 66 28.26 -1.27 5.43
CA ILE A 66 28.30 -1.86 4.08
C ILE A 66 29.74 -1.81 3.58
N GLY A 67 30.25 -2.88 3.00
CA GLY A 67 31.59 -2.96 2.46
C GLY A 67 32.22 -4.34 2.65
N ASN A 68 33.52 -4.43 2.90
CA ASN A 68 34.18 -5.70 3.22
C ASN A 68 34.06 -5.96 4.74
N LEU A 69 33.21 -6.92 5.10
CA LEU A 69 32.95 -7.33 6.48
C LEU A 69 33.47 -8.74 6.80
N SER A 70 34.36 -9.29 5.97
CA SER A 70 34.90 -10.65 6.12
C SER A 70 35.49 -10.93 7.50
N ALA A 71 36.17 -9.95 8.11
CA ALA A 71 36.77 -10.03 9.44
C ALA A 71 35.85 -9.56 10.58
N ALA A 72 34.65 -9.04 10.31
CA ALA A 72 33.76 -8.51 11.32
C ALA A 72 33.17 -9.64 12.20
N PRO A 73 33.23 -9.52 13.55
CA PRO A 73 32.58 -10.47 14.44
C PRO A 73 31.07 -10.43 14.24
N ARG A 74 30.44 -11.61 14.14
CA ARG A 74 29.01 -11.74 13.82
C ARG A 74 28.41 -12.99 14.45
N LYS A 75 27.09 -12.93 14.74
CA LYS A 75 26.35 -14.08 15.28
C LYS A 75 25.86 -15.02 14.15
N ARG A 76 25.48 -14.44 12.99
CA ARG A 76 24.95 -15.19 11.84
C ARG A 76 25.51 -14.65 10.53
N THR A 77 25.65 -15.52 9.54
CA THR A 77 25.96 -15.16 8.15
C THR A 77 24.87 -15.67 7.21
N ILE A 78 24.46 -14.86 6.26
CA ILE A 78 23.70 -15.24 5.07
C ILE A 78 24.64 -15.03 3.87
N ASP A 79 24.89 -16.07 3.11
CA ASP A 79 25.63 -15.97 1.85
C ASP A 79 24.64 -15.70 0.71
N ALA A 80 24.68 -14.50 0.14
CA ALA A 80 23.82 -14.15 -0.98
C ALA A 80 24.26 -14.81 -2.31
N ALA A 81 25.46 -15.41 -2.36
CA ALA A 81 25.96 -16.17 -3.50
C ALA A 81 25.83 -15.42 -4.85
N GLY A 82 26.11 -14.14 -4.88
CA GLY A 82 25.99 -13.28 -6.07
C GLY A 82 24.59 -12.85 -6.44
N LYS A 83 23.58 -13.12 -5.59
CA LYS A 83 22.21 -12.65 -5.80
C LYS A 83 22.06 -11.17 -5.46
N VAL A 84 20.96 -10.59 -5.90
CA VAL A 84 20.59 -9.22 -5.56
C VAL A 84 20.29 -9.09 -4.07
N VAL A 85 20.92 -8.09 -3.45
CA VAL A 85 20.60 -7.60 -2.10
C VAL A 85 20.06 -6.18 -2.26
N ALA A 86 18.78 -5.99 -1.97
CA ALA A 86 18.09 -4.72 -2.18
C ALA A 86 17.31 -4.30 -0.93
N PRO A 87 16.89 -3.00 -0.83
CA PRO A 87 15.95 -2.59 0.21
C PRO A 87 14.66 -3.36 0.11
N GLY A 88 14.00 -3.62 1.24
CA GLY A 88 12.63 -4.14 1.26
C GLY A 88 11.67 -3.21 0.53
N PHE A 89 10.68 -3.80 -0.14
CA PHE A 89 9.74 -3.07 -0.99
C PHE A 89 8.67 -2.39 -0.14
N ILE A 90 8.21 -1.23 -0.60
CA ILE A 90 7.16 -0.42 0.02
C ILE A 90 5.98 -0.38 -0.94
N ASP A 91 4.88 -0.95 -0.53
CA ASP A 91 3.60 -0.94 -1.23
C ASP A 91 2.88 0.38 -0.95
N MET A 92 2.65 1.18 -2.00
CA MET A 92 2.09 2.53 -1.88
C MET A 92 0.58 2.54 -1.65
N LEU A 93 -0.09 1.43 -1.94
CA LEU A 93 -1.51 1.21 -1.69
C LEU A 93 -1.75 -0.25 -1.30
N GLY A 94 -1.65 -0.52 0.00
CA GLY A 94 -2.15 -1.75 0.61
C GLY A 94 -3.54 -1.54 1.19
N GLN A 95 -4.25 -2.61 1.43
CA GLN A 95 -5.61 -2.59 1.99
C GLN A 95 -5.72 -3.60 3.14
N SER A 96 -4.60 -3.85 3.85
CA SER A 96 -4.50 -4.94 4.82
C SER A 96 -5.01 -4.60 6.22
N GLU A 97 -5.69 -3.47 6.43
CA GLU A 97 -6.07 -2.99 7.76
C GLU A 97 -6.87 -4.00 8.57
N LEU A 98 -7.71 -4.77 7.90
CA LEU A 98 -8.55 -5.78 8.55
C LEU A 98 -7.89 -7.17 8.49
N THR A 99 -7.32 -7.55 7.35
CA THR A 99 -6.76 -8.87 7.13
C THR A 99 -5.48 -9.12 7.95
N ILE A 100 -4.72 -8.08 8.29
CA ILE A 100 -3.57 -8.17 9.23
C ILE A 100 -3.99 -8.58 10.64
N LEU A 101 -5.25 -8.34 11.03
CA LEU A 101 -5.80 -8.81 12.30
C LEU A 101 -6.18 -10.29 12.24
N VAL A 102 -6.40 -10.84 11.04
CA VAL A 102 -6.71 -12.26 10.78
C VAL A 102 -5.44 -13.10 10.67
N ASP A 103 -4.53 -12.68 9.80
CA ASP A 103 -3.20 -13.29 9.66
C ASP A 103 -2.11 -12.23 9.67
N PRO A 104 -1.49 -11.95 10.84
CA PRO A 104 -0.50 -10.91 10.97
C PRO A 104 0.79 -11.16 10.18
N ARG A 105 0.98 -12.34 9.61
CA ARG A 105 2.16 -12.70 8.80
C ARG A 105 2.07 -12.11 7.39
N LEU A 106 0.85 -11.91 6.85
CA LEU A 106 0.55 -11.41 5.51
C LEU A 106 1.40 -12.10 4.42
N PRO A 107 1.27 -13.42 4.22
CA PRO A 107 2.16 -14.18 3.33
C PRO A 107 2.15 -13.65 1.90
N SER A 108 1.02 -13.22 1.34
CA SER A 108 0.97 -12.67 -0.02
C SER A 108 1.84 -11.41 -0.18
N LYS A 109 2.04 -10.62 0.87
CA LYS A 109 2.90 -9.43 0.86
C LYS A 109 4.38 -9.82 0.97
N ILE A 110 4.76 -10.59 1.99
CA ILE A 110 6.18 -10.89 2.24
C ILE A 110 6.81 -11.74 1.12
N PHE A 111 6.06 -12.64 0.47
CA PHE A 111 6.56 -13.39 -0.67
C PHE A 111 6.74 -12.57 -1.95
N GLN A 112 6.21 -11.35 -1.99
CA GLN A 112 6.53 -10.36 -3.03
C GLN A 112 7.75 -9.50 -2.69
N GLY A 113 8.32 -9.63 -1.48
CA GLY A 113 9.40 -8.78 -0.98
C GLY A 113 8.90 -7.48 -0.33
N ILE A 114 7.59 -7.33 -0.12
CA ILE A 114 6.99 -6.18 0.56
C ILE A 114 7.32 -6.25 2.05
N THR A 115 7.93 -5.20 2.57
CA THR A 115 8.34 -5.06 3.97
C THR A 115 7.57 -3.95 4.68
N SER A 116 6.95 -3.08 3.91
CA SER A 116 6.12 -1.98 4.41
C SER A 116 4.94 -1.76 3.48
N GLU A 117 3.78 -1.41 4.01
CA GLU A 117 2.64 -0.98 3.21
C GLU A 117 2.00 0.29 3.78
N ILE A 118 1.36 1.04 2.89
CA ILE A 118 0.59 2.23 3.21
C ILE A 118 -0.87 1.91 2.94
N THR A 119 -1.74 2.10 3.93
CA THR A 119 -3.15 1.73 3.88
C THR A 119 -4.08 2.92 4.03
N GLY A 120 -5.40 2.72 3.95
CA GLY A 120 -6.40 3.74 4.22
C GLY A 120 -6.92 4.44 2.97
N GLU A 121 -7.33 3.71 1.94
CA GLU A 121 -7.90 4.25 0.71
C GLU A 121 -9.34 4.74 0.93
N GLY A 122 -9.53 6.06 1.00
CA GLY A 122 -10.84 6.71 1.10
C GLY A 122 -11.66 6.34 2.34
N GLY A 123 -12.01 5.08 2.49
CA GLY A 123 -12.43 4.44 3.73
C GLY A 123 -11.21 4.04 4.55
N SER A 124 -11.21 4.22 5.86
CA SER A 124 -10.10 3.80 6.71
C SER A 124 -10.61 3.06 7.95
N ILE A 125 -9.74 2.26 8.56
CA ILE A 125 -10.05 1.41 9.72
C ILE A 125 -10.49 2.20 10.97
N ALA A 126 -10.23 3.48 11.00
CA ALA A 126 -10.61 4.47 12.01
C ALA A 126 -10.73 5.86 11.35
N PRO A 127 -11.46 6.83 11.99
CA PRO A 127 -12.21 6.71 13.23
C PRO A 127 -13.50 5.88 13.08
N LEU A 128 -13.99 5.29 14.17
CA LEU A 128 -15.20 4.48 14.19
C LEU A 128 -16.22 4.98 15.22
N ASN A 129 -17.51 4.90 14.86
CA ASN A 129 -18.63 4.98 15.79
C ASN A 129 -19.49 3.71 15.72
N ASP A 130 -20.49 3.59 16.58
CA ASP A 130 -21.33 2.39 16.62
C ASP A 130 -22.20 2.23 15.37
N ALA A 131 -22.57 3.34 14.70
CA ALA A 131 -23.33 3.29 13.45
C ALA A 131 -22.51 2.68 12.31
N ILE A 132 -21.25 3.09 12.17
CA ILE A 132 -20.32 2.53 11.17
C ILE A 132 -20.04 1.04 11.47
N ILE A 133 -19.77 0.70 12.74
CA ILE A 133 -19.55 -0.71 13.13
C ILE A 133 -20.77 -1.57 12.79
N GLN A 134 -21.97 -1.04 12.98
CA GLN A 134 -23.20 -1.75 12.65
C GLN A 134 -23.41 -1.86 11.14
N SER A 135 -23.06 -0.82 10.37
CA SER A 135 -23.11 -0.85 8.90
C SER A 135 -22.15 -1.90 8.33
N ASP A 136 -20.91 -1.91 8.83
CA ASP A 136 -19.84 -2.76 8.33
C ASP A 136 -19.78 -4.13 9.07
N ARG A 137 -20.85 -4.47 9.81
CA ARG A 137 -20.91 -5.67 10.67
C ARG A 137 -20.63 -6.96 9.93
N GLN A 138 -21.12 -7.10 8.71
CA GLN A 138 -20.99 -8.32 7.91
C GLN A 138 -19.52 -8.65 7.64
N GLY A 139 -18.69 -7.67 7.25
CA GLY A 139 -17.24 -7.85 7.07
C GLY A 139 -16.54 -8.23 8.37
N TYR A 140 -16.88 -7.59 9.49
CA TYR A 140 -16.31 -7.97 10.79
C TYR A 140 -16.68 -9.38 11.20
N GLU A 141 -17.93 -9.81 10.98
CA GLU A 141 -18.40 -11.17 11.27
C GLU A 141 -17.74 -12.20 10.35
N HIS A 142 -17.58 -11.88 9.06
CA HIS A 142 -16.89 -12.72 8.08
C HIS A 142 -15.47 -13.05 8.55
N PHE A 143 -14.69 -12.04 8.93
CA PHE A 143 -13.32 -12.21 9.42
C PHE A 143 -13.23 -12.58 10.92
N LYS A 144 -14.36 -12.71 11.63
CA LYS A 144 -14.41 -13.01 13.07
C LYS A 144 -13.65 -11.99 13.93
N ILE A 145 -13.71 -10.72 13.54
CA ILE A 145 -13.08 -9.62 14.25
C ILE A 145 -14.13 -8.86 15.05
N THR A 146 -13.79 -8.50 16.28
CA THR A 146 -14.57 -7.55 17.08
C THR A 146 -13.79 -6.24 17.15
N PRO A 147 -14.32 -5.13 16.59
CA PRO A 147 -13.68 -3.83 16.69
C PRO A 147 -13.65 -3.33 18.13
N ASP A 148 -12.48 -3.34 18.75
CA ASP A 148 -12.23 -2.83 20.11
C ASP A 148 -11.50 -1.49 20.11
N TRP A 149 -11.46 -0.82 18.96
CA TRP A 149 -10.87 0.50 18.74
C TRP A 149 -11.91 1.49 18.19
N ARG A 150 -11.64 2.78 18.37
CA ARG A 150 -12.42 3.91 17.82
C ARG A 150 -11.53 4.93 17.14
N THR A 151 -10.25 4.98 17.50
CA THR A 151 -9.26 5.93 16.95
C THR A 151 -8.08 5.19 16.37
N PHE A 152 -7.26 5.87 15.56
CA PHE A 152 -6.02 5.28 15.06
C PHE A 152 -5.04 4.92 16.16
N ARG A 153 -4.98 5.71 17.24
CA ARG A 153 -4.14 5.39 18.40
C ARG A 153 -4.48 4.01 18.98
N GLN A 154 -5.76 3.72 19.12
CA GLN A 154 -6.24 2.44 19.65
C GLN A 154 -5.97 1.28 18.66
N TYR A 155 -6.24 1.49 17.38
CA TYR A 155 -5.96 0.51 16.34
C TYR A 155 -4.46 0.19 16.25
N PHE A 156 -3.61 1.19 16.20
CA PHE A 156 -2.17 1.01 16.16
C PHE A 156 -1.63 0.31 17.41
N ALA A 157 -2.15 0.64 18.59
CA ALA A 157 -1.80 -0.07 19.83
C ALA A 157 -2.20 -1.55 19.79
N ARG A 158 -3.34 -1.88 19.18
CA ARG A 158 -3.75 -3.26 18.95
C ARG A 158 -2.79 -4.00 18.04
N LEU A 159 -2.37 -3.39 16.92
CA LEU A 159 -1.39 -3.97 16.01
C LEU A 159 -0.03 -4.21 16.70
N GLU A 160 0.47 -3.21 17.43
CA GLU A 160 1.72 -3.32 18.17
C GLU A 160 1.67 -4.43 19.25
N LYS A 161 0.52 -4.62 19.89
CA LYS A 161 0.32 -5.69 20.87
C LYS A 161 0.24 -7.08 20.23
N GLN A 162 -0.39 -7.19 19.07
CA GLN A 162 -0.52 -8.46 18.34
C GLN A 162 0.81 -8.86 17.69
N GLY A 163 1.60 -7.88 17.20
CA GLY A 163 2.71 -8.06 16.29
C GLY A 163 2.25 -8.10 14.84
N MET A 164 3.16 -7.76 13.92
CA MET A 164 2.92 -7.66 12.49
C MET A 164 4.07 -8.25 11.70
N GLY A 165 3.77 -8.93 10.60
CA GLY A 165 4.76 -9.48 9.68
C GLY A 165 5.47 -8.41 8.83
N ILE A 166 4.83 -7.26 8.60
CA ILE A 166 5.36 -6.11 7.84
C ILE A 166 5.18 -4.81 8.62
N ASN A 167 5.87 -3.75 8.20
CA ASN A 167 5.61 -2.40 8.71
C ASN A 167 4.33 -1.85 8.06
N LEU A 168 3.55 -1.05 8.80
CA LEU A 168 2.29 -0.50 8.32
C LEU A 168 2.18 0.99 8.66
N ALA A 169 1.82 1.80 7.67
CA ALA A 169 1.32 3.17 7.84
C ALA A 169 -0.12 3.25 7.35
N SER A 170 -0.87 4.28 7.77
CA SER A 170 -2.23 4.48 7.28
C SER A 170 -2.53 5.96 7.05
N TYR A 171 -3.32 6.24 6.02
CA TYR A 171 -4.04 7.50 5.89
C TYR A 171 -5.30 7.50 6.75
N VAL A 172 -5.84 8.69 7.03
CA VAL A 172 -7.23 8.84 7.44
C VAL A 172 -8.08 9.08 6.19
N GLY A 173 -9.07 8.24 5.97
CA GLY A 173 -9.97 8.35 4.82
C GLY A 173 -10.96 9.50 4.96
N ALA A 174 -11.07 10.35 3.95
CA ALA A 174 -12.07 11.42 3.92
C ALA A 174 -13.50 10.87 3.92
N THR A 175 -13.73 9.74 3.24
CA THR A 175 -15.01 9.02 3.26
C THR A 175 -15.35 8.55 4.67
N GLN A 176 -14.37 7.99 5.40
CA GLN A 176 -14.56 7.55 6.78
C GLN A 176 -14.91 8.72 7.70
N VAL A 177 -14.22 9.85 7.55
CA VAL A 177 -14.51 11.09 8.28
C VAL A 177 -15.90 11.62 7.95
N ARG A 178 -16.30 11.57 6.66
CA ARG A 178 -17.63 11.95 6.21
C ARG A 178 -18.70 11.05 6.83
N ARG A 179 -18.54 9.73 6.81
CA ARG A 179 -19.46 8.75 7.43
C ARG A 179 -19.63 8.98 8.93
N MET A 180 -18.57 9.39 9.64
CA MET A 180 -18.64 9.71 11.08
C MET A 180 -19.62 10.85 11.41
N VAL A 181 -19.78 11.83 10.49
CA VAL A 181 -20.54 13.07 10.75
C VAL A 181 -21.84 13.13 9.96
N LEU A 182 -21.84 12.62 8.74
CA LEU A 182 -22.98 12.72 7.80
C LEU A 182 -23.68 11.37 7.55
N GLY A 183 -23.03 10.24 7.90
CA GLY A 183 -23.49 8.94 7.45
C GLY A 183 -23.25 8.73 5.95
N ASP A 184 -24.04 7.85 5.36
CA ASP A 184 -23.93 7.47 3.95
C ASP A 184 -24.90 8.28 3.05
N ASP A 185 -25.44 9.41 3.56
CA ASP A 185 -26.42 10.23 2.85
C ASP A 185 -25.76 11.19 1.83
N ASP A 186 -26.46 11.41 0.70
CA ASP A 186 -26.14 12.46 -0.27
C ASP A 186 -26.56 13.83 0.25
N LYS A 187 -25.72 14.41 1.09
CA LYS A 187 -25.93 15.76 1.64
C LYS A 187 -24.61 16.50 1.83
N GLN A 188 -24.68 17.83 1.76
CA GLN A 188 -23.51 18.67 2.01
C GLN A 188 -23.38 18.97 3.50
N PRO A 189 -22.14 19.04 4.06
CA PRO A 189 -21.94 19.42 5.45
C PRO A 189 -22.32 20.89 5.70
N THR A 190 -22.92 21.17 6.85
CA THR A 190 -22.96 22.52 7.41
C THR A 190 -21.54 22.93 7.84
N LEU A 191 -21.30 24.24 8.07
CA LEU A 191 -19.99 24.71 8.57
C LEU A 191 -19.57 24.01 9.87
N ALA A 192 -20.51 23.78 10.80
CA ALA A 192 -20.22 23.08 12.05
C ALA A 192 -19.87 21.60 11.83
N GLN A 193 -20.53 20.94 10.90
CA GLN A 193 -20.21 19.55 10.53
C GLN A 193 -18.85 19.46 9.84
N LEU A 194 -18.53 20.40 8.93
CA LEU A 194 -17.22 20.45 8.29
C LEU A 194 -16.10 20.66 9.32
N GLU A 195 -16.31 21.51 10.33
CA GLU A 195 -15.36 21.69 11.44
C GLU A 195 -15.18 20.41 12.27
N GLN A 196 -16.25 19.63 12.51
CA GLN A 196 -16.16 18.32 13.14
C GLN A 196 -15.33 17.35 12.30
N MET A 197 -15.54 17.31 10.99
CA MET A 197 -14.74 16.48 10.07
C MET A 197 -13.27 16.89 10.10
N GLN A 198 -12.96 18.18 10.06
CA GLN A 198 -11.59 18.70 10.20
C GLN A 198 -10.95 18.31 11.54
N ALA A 199 -11.74 18.33 12.63
CA ALA A 199 -11.25 17.90 13.94
C ALA A 199 -10.87 16.41 13.97
N LEU A 200 -11.63 15.53 13.30
CA LEU A 200 -11.32 14.11 13.16
C LEU A 200 -10.02 13.89 12.38
N VAL A 201 -9.80 14.61 11.27
CA VAL A 201 -8.53 14.56 10.53
C VAL A 201 -7.38 14.99 11.44
N ARG A 202 -7.54 16.08 12.18
CA ARG A 202 -6.53 16.61 13.10
C ARG A 202 -6.17 15.62 14.21
N GLU A 203 -7.16 14.90 14.74
CA GLU A 203 -6.94 13.84 15.73
C GLU A 203 -6.19 12.66 15.11
N ALA A 204 -6.63 12.17 13.96
CA ALA A 204 -5.97 11.09 13.25
C ALA A 204 -4.50 11.40 12.93
N MET A 205 -4.19 12.63 12.49
CA MET A 205 -2.80 13.07 12.27
C MET A 205 -1.97 13.03 13.55
N LYS A 206 -2.54 13.43 14.70
CA LYS A 206 -1.86 13.31 16.01
C LYS A 206 -1.67 11.86 16.46
N ASP A 207 -2.56 10.97 16.05
CA ASP A 207 -2.43 9.53 16.31
C ASP A 207 -1.37 8.86 15.42
N GLY A 208 -0.92 9.54 14.37
CA GLY A 208 0.20 9.12 13.53
C GLY A 208 -0.17 8.68 12.12
N THR A 209 -1.34 9.05 11.60
CA THR A 209 -1.62 8.86 10.17
C THR A 209 -0.70 9.72 9.30
N VAL A 210 -0.45 9.27 8.06
CA VAL A 210 0.50 9.91 7.15
C VAL A 210 -0.12 11.02 6.30
N GLY A 211 -1.43 11.17 6.35
CA GLY A 211 -2.15 12.16 5.56
C GLY A 211 -3.63 11.85 5.50
N VAL A 212 -4.32 12.48 4.54
CA VAL A 212 -5.72 12.24 4.23
C VAL A 212 -5.86 11.65 2.83
N SER A 213 -6.78 10.71 2.68
CA SER A 213 -7.03 10.02 1.42
C SER A 213 -8.47 10.16 0.95
N THR A 214 -8.66 9.97 -0.35
CA THR A 214 -10.00 9.88 -0.97
C THR A 214 -10.08 8.71 -1.92
N SER A 215 -11.32 8.20 -2.10
CA SER A 215 -11.68 7.25 -3.14
C SER A 215 -13.00 7.73 -3.73
N LEU A 216 -12.91 8.64 -4.72
CA LEU A 216 -14.00 9.53 -5.11
C LEU A 216 -15.02 8.89 -6.06
N GLU A 217 -14.78 7.69 -6.49
CA GLU A 217 -15.71 6.89 -7.30
C GLU A 217 -16.78 6.22 -6.44
N TYR A 218 -16.43 5.79 -5.23
CA TYR A 218 -17.27 4.94 -4.39
C TYR A 218 -18.10 5.73 -3.39
N ALA A 219 -19.44 5.57 -3.43
CA ALA A 219 -20.34 6.24 -2.49
C ALA A 219 -19.99 5.90 -1.01
N PRO A 220 -20.07 6.89 -0.10
CA PRO A 220 -20.61 8.25 -0.27
C PRO A 220 -19.58 9.33 -0.69
N ALA A 221 -18.37 8.96 -1.12
CA ALA A 221 -17.34 9.92 -1.50
C ALA A 221 -17.70 10.80 -2.71
N PRO A 222 -18.40 10.32 -3.77
CA PRO A 222 -18.83 11.16 -4.89
C PRO A 222 -19.67 12.36 -4.48
N TYR A 223 -20.35 12.30 -3.33
CA TYR A 223 -21.18 13.41 -2.83
C TYR A 223 -20.35 14.58 -2.28
N ALA A 224 -19.07 14.33 -1.95
CA ALA A 224 -18.17 15.38 -1.48
C ALA A 224 -17.79 16.33 -2.61
N LYS A 225 -17.94 17.65 -2.36
CA LYS A 225 -17.44 18.68 -3.26
C LYS A 225 -15.95 18.90 -3.04
N THR A 226 -15.27 19.41 -4.06
CA THR A 226 -13.83 19.73 -4.00
C THR A 226 -13.48 20.63 -2.82
N GLU A 227 -14.36 21.57 -2.44
CA GLU A 227 -14.16 22.46 -1.29
C GLU A 227 -14.12 21.73 0.06
N GLU A 228 -14.93 20.69 0.23
CA GLU A 228 -14.88 19.80 1.40
C GLU A 228 -13.52 19.10 1.46
N LEU A 229 -13.06 18.53 0.34
CA LEU A 229 -11.78 17.83 0.25
C LEU A 229 -10.59 18.76 0.52
N ILE A 230 -10.62 19.99 -0.01
CA ILE A 230 -9.62 21.03 0.27
C ILE A 230 -9.57 21.35 1.78
N ALA A 231 -10.73 21.46 2.43
CA ALA A 231 -10.78 21.75 3.86
C ALA A 231 -10.14 20.63 4.70
N LEU A 232 -10.41 19.35 4.37
CA LEU A 232 -9.81 18.20 5.05
C LEU A 232 -8.32 18.08 4.76
N ALA A 233 -7.91 18.24 3.49
CA ALA A 233 -6.52 18.21 3.07
C ALA A 233 -5.70 19.34 3.74
N THR A 234 -6.30 20.52 3.93
CA THR A 234 -5.68 21.64 4.65
C THR A 234 -5.35 21.26 6.10
N GLU A 235 -6.20 20.51 6.80
CA GLU A 235 -5.91 20.05 8.16
C GLU A 235 -4.75 19.05 8.18
N ALA A 236 -4.71 18.11 7.25
CA ALA A 236 -3.58 17.18 7.12
C ALA A 236 -2.27 17.90 6.78
N SER A 237 -2.32 18.90 5.89
CA SER A 237 -1.17 19.74 5.49
C SER A 237 -0.50 20.42 6.68
N LYS A 238 -1.28 20.96 7.64
CA LYS A 238 -0.76 21.60 8.87
C LYS A 238 0.12 20.69 9.71
N SER A 239 -0.08 19.39 9.59
CA SER A 239 0.68 18.35 10.29
C SER A 239 1.74 17.67 9.40
N GLY A 240 2.04 18.23 8.23
CA GLY A 240 3.01 17.68 7.28
C GLY A 240 2.51 16.43 6.56
N GLY A 241 1.20 16.24 6.45
CA GLY A 241 0.57 15.11 5.76
C GLY A 241 0.66 15.18 4.24
N ILE A 242 0.18 14.13 3.60
CA ILE A 242 0.07 13.96 2.14
C ILE A 242 -1.41 13.76 1.80
N TYR A 243 -1.85 14.24 0.65
CA TYR A 243 -3.15 13.91 0.07
C TYR A 243 -2.98 12.82 -0.97
N SER A 244 -3.66 11.70 -0.79
CA SER A 244 -3.66 10.60 -1.76
C SER A 244 -5.08 10.35 -2.27
N THR A 245 -5.21 9.97 -3.55
CA THR A 245 -6.52 9.86 -4.16
C THR A 245 -6.62 8.73 -5.18
N HIS A 246 -7.60 7.84 -5.00
CA HIS A 246 -8.34 7.24 -6.08
C HIS A 246 -9.23 8.36 -6.63
N MET A 247 -9.03 8.73 -7.89
CA MET A 247 -9.65 9.90 -8.49
C MET A 247 -11.17 9.71 -8.66
N ARG A 248 -11.86 10.79 -9.01
CA ARG A 248 -13.31 10.79 -9.22
C ARG A 248 -13.73 10.07 -10.51
N ASP A 249 -12.85 10.03 -11.48
CA ASP A 249 -13.05 9.41 -12.79
C ASP A 249 -11.68 8.99 -13.31
N GLU A 250 -11.56 7.74 -13.69
CA GLU A 250 -10.33 7.15 -14.21
C GLU A 250 -10.46 6.77 -15.68
N SER A 251 -11.52 7.25 -16.33
CA SER A 251 -11.91 6.89 -17.69
C SER A 251 -12.05 8.13 -18.61
N ALA A 252 -13.27 8.47 -18.96
CA ALA A 252 -13.58 9.52 -19.94
C ALA A 252 -13.16 10.91 -19.45
N SER A 253 -13.33 11.20 -18.14
CA SER A 253 -13.02 12.49 -17.51
C SER A 253 -11.73 12.46 -16.66
N VAL A 254 -10.82 11.52 -16.93
CA VAL A 254 -9.56 11.36 -16.18
C VAL A 254 -8.73 12.64 -16.11
N LEU A 255 -8.73 13.46 -17.16
CA LEU A 255 -7.96 14.72 -17.18
C LEU A 255 -8.57 15.77 -16.24
N GLU A 256 -9.88 15.83 -16.15
CA GLU A 256 -10.63 16.68 -15.21
C GLU A 256 -10.43 16.22 -13.77
N ALA A 257 -10.41 14.91 -13.53
CA ALA A 257 -10.13 14.33 -12.22
C ALA A 257 -8.69 14.64 -11.74
N ILE A 258 -7.71 14.63 -12.64
CA ILE A 258 -6.35 15.10 -12.36
C ILE A 258 -6.36 16.59 -12.02
N ASP A 259 -7.13 17.43 -12.73
CA ASP A 259 -7.24 18.85 -12.41
C ASP A 259 -7.83 19.07 -11.01
N GLU A 260 -8.82 18.27 -10.58
CA GLU A 260 -9.36 18.30 -9.22
C GLU A 260 -8.27 17.95 -8.20
N ALA A 261 -7.53 16.87 -8.39
CA ALA A 261 -6.44 16.47 -7.50
C ALA A 261 -5.35 17.55 -7.39
N LEU A 262 -4.93 18.13 -8.52
CA LEU A 262 -3.97 19.24 -8.55
C LEU A 262 -4.50 20.51 -7.90
N ARG A 263 -5.81 20.80 -8.03
CA ARG A 263 -6.48 21.92 -7.35
C ARG A 263 -6.44 21.74 -5.83
N ILE A 264 -6.77 20.54 -5.35
CA ILE A 264 -6.71 20.21 -3.92
C ILE A 264 -5.28 20.40 -3.41
N GLY A 265 -4.28 19.85 -4.10
CA GLY A 265 -2.88 20.01 -3.72
C GLY A 265 -2.44 21.46 -3.61
N ARG A 266 -2.80 22.27 -4.60
CA ARG A 266 -2.46 23.71 -4.65
C ARG A 266 -3.14 24.52 -3.56
N GLU A 267 -4.46 24.35 -3.38
CA GLU A 267 -5.24 25.17 -2.45
C GLU A 267 -5.04 24.75 -0.98
N ALA A 268 -4.81 23.45 -0.73
CA ALA A 268 -4.48 22.94 0.61
C ALA A 268 -2.97 23.02 0.94
N HIS A 269 -2.12 23.40 -0.01
CA HIS A 269 -0.65 23.41 0.12
C HIS A 269 -0.10 22.04 0.59
N ILE A 270 -0.53 20.96 -0.06
CA ILE A 270 -0.23 19.58 0.32
C ILE A 270 0.31 18.80 -0.90
N PRO A 271 1.32 17.92 -0.72
CA PRO A 271 1.74 17.01 -1.78
C PRO A 271 0.60 16.08 -2.19
N VAL A 272 0.51 15.75 -3.48
CA VAL A 272 -0.54 14.89 -4.05
C VAL A 272 0.05 13.58 -4.54
N GLU A 273 -0.52 12.45 -4.12
CA GLU A 273 -0.29 11.13 -4.69
C GLU A 273 -1.56 10.67 -5.42
N ILE A 274 -1.42 10.34 -6.70
CA ILE A 274 -2.51 9.74 -7.49
C ILE A 274 -2.30 8.25 -7.47
N TRP A 275 -3.20 7.50 -6.82
CA TRP A 275 -3.12 6.06 -6.71
C TRP A 275 -3.41 5.36 -8.03
N HIS A 276 -2.77 4.20 -8.24
CA HIS A 276 -2.99 3.24 -9.31
C HIS A 276 -3.35 3.86 -10.67
N ILE A 277 -2.57 4.87 -11.08
CA ILE A 277 -2.87 5.69 -12.26
C ILE A 277 -3.15 4.82 -13.49
N LYS A 278 -4.34 4.98 -14.05
CA LYS A 278 -4.81 4.24 -15.23
C LYS A 278 -5.66 5.13 -16.14
N VAL A 279 -5.93 4.63 -17.32
CA VAL A 279 -7.02 5.11 -18.17
C VAL A 279 -7.90 3.89 -18.48
N ALA A 280 -9.04 3.84 -17.82
CA ALA A 280 -10.00 2.77 -17.92
C ALA A 280 -10.91 2.93 -19.16
N GLY A 281 -11.46 1.81 -19.61
CA GLY A 281 -12.45 1.78 -20.67
C GLY A 281 -11.87 1.74 -22.07
N LYS A 282 -12.41 0.82 -22.90
CA LYS A 282 -11.89 0.54 -24.23
C LYS A 282 -11.83 1.77 -25.14
N ASP A 283 -12.79 2.67 -25.02
CA ASP A 283 -12.87 3.86 -25.87
C ASP A 283 -11.85 4.94 -25.46
N ASN A 284 -11.22 4.78 -24.29
CA ASN A 284 -10.20 5.68 -23.74
C ASN A 284 -8.77 5.14 -23.89
N TRP A 285 -8.61 3.88 -24.35
CA TRP A 285 -7.26 3.29 -24.49
C TRP A 285 -6.37 4.13 -25.39
N GLY A 286 -5.10 4.30 -24.97
CA GLY A 286 -4.11 5.12 -25.68
C GLY A 286 -4.09 6.58 -25.25
N ARG A 287 -4.88 6.99 -24.23
CA ARG A 287 -4.87 8.36 -23.69
C ARG A 287 -3.86 8.56 -22.55
N MET A 288 -3.17 7.54 -22.09
CA MET A 288 -2.11 7.68 -21.07
C MET A 288 -1.05 8.74 -21.45
N PRO A 289 -0.64 8.96 -22.72
CA PRO A 289 0.23 10.07 -23.09
C PRO A 289 -0.31 11.45 -22.69
N GLU A 290 -1.63 11.69 -22.75
CA GLU A 290 -2.26 12.95 -22.34
C GLU A 290 -2.16 13.12 -20.81
N VAL A 291 -2.40 12.05 -20.06
CA VAL A 291 -2.26 11.99 -18.60
C VAL A 291 -0.83 12.30 -18.16
N VAL A 292 0.15 11.62 -18.79
CA VAL A 292 1.58 11.84 -18.52
C VAL A 292 1.98 13.28 -18.85
N ALA A 293 1.54 13.83 -19.99
CA ALA A 293 1.84 15.20 -20.38
C ALA A 293 1.28 16.20 -19.36
N LYS A 294 0.06 16.00 -18.88
CA LYS A 294 -0.60 16.86 -17.88
C LYS A 294 0.14 16.85 -16.55
N ILE A 295 0.48 15.68 -16.01
CA ILE A 295 1.23 15.56 -14.75
C ILE A 295 2.63 16.16 -14.91
N ASN A 296 3.34 15.89 -16.01
CA ASN A 296 4.66 16.48 -16.27
C ASN A 296 4.60 18.01 -16.36
N ALA A 297 3.57 18.58 -16.99
CA ALA A 297 3.37 20.03 -17.04
C ALA A 297 3.12 20.61 -15.63
N ALA A 298 2.30 19.97 -14.81
CA ALA A 298 2.06 20.39 -13.43
C ALA A 298 3.35 20.34 -12.59
N ARG A 299 4.13 19.26 -12.69
CA ARG A 299 5.45 19.11 -12.04
C ARG A 299 6.44 20.17 -12.47
N ALA A 300 6.51 20.45 -13.77
CA ALA A 300 7.36 21.52 -14.31
C ALA A 300 6.95 22.91 -13.82
N ALA A 301 5.67 23.12 -13.52
CA ALA A 301 5.13 24.32 -12.88
C ALA A 301 5.33 24.37 -11.35
N GLY A 302 5.96 23.35 -10.77
CA GLY A 302 6.29 23.30 -9.33
C GLY A 302 5.25 22.56 -8.45
N ALA A 303 4.27 21.88 -9.03
CA ALA A 303 3.35 21.03 -8.25
C ALA A 303 4.10 19.81 -7.70
N ASP A 304 3.92 19.52 -6.42
CA ASP A 304 4.42 18.31 -5.77
C ASP A 304 3.38 17.19 -5.96
N VAL A 305 3.43 16.55 -7.14
CA VAL A 305 2.55 15.45 -7.53
C VAL A 305 3.34 14.26 -8.01
N SER A 306 2.95 13.06 -7.59
CA SER A 306 3.42 11.75 -8.05
C SER A 306 2.23 10.79 -8.16
N ALA A 307 2.52 9.58 -8.60
CA ALA A 307 1.53 8.52 -8.70
C ALA A 307 2.18 7.16 -8.45
N ASP A 308 1.34 6.15 -8.30
CA ASP A 308 1.74 4.74 -8.32
C ASP A 308 0.92 3.95 -9.34
N THR A 309 1.26 2.70 -9.55
CA THR A 309 0.55 1.80 -10.45
C THR A 309 0.91 0.34 -10.19
N TYR A 310 0.01 -0.56 -10.54
CA TYR A 310 0.24 -2.00 -10.58
C TYR A 310 0.43 -2.53 -12.01
N ALA A 311 0.90 -3.76 -12.15
CA ALA A 311 1.41 -4.33 -13.40
C ALA A 311 0.40 -5.23 -14.14
N TYR A 312 -0.88 -4.87 -14.16
CA TYR A 312 -1.96 -5.66 -14.77
C TYR A 312 -2.88 -4.79 -15.61
N THR A 313 -3.66 -5.43 -16.49
CA THR A 313 -4.62 -4.79 -17.41
C THR A 313 -6.07 -4.98 -16.99
N ALA A 314 -6.28 -5.21 -15.72
CA ALA A 314 -7.60 -5.28 -15.09
C ALA A 314 -7.55 -4.53 -13.75
N TRP A 315 -8.66 -3.93 -13.35
CA TRP A 315 -8.83 -3.42 -12.00
C TRP A 315 -9.66 -4.39 -11.16
N TYR A 316 -9.81 -4.08 -9.87
CA TYR A 316 -10.58 -4.89 -8.92
C TYR A 316 -11.23 -3.97 -7.91
N ASN A 317 -12.57 -4.01 -7.84
CA ASN A 317 -13.34 -3.15 -6.96
C ASN A 317 -14.69 -3.78 -6.60
N GLY A 318 -15.50 -3.03 -5.83
CA GLY A 318 -16.86 -3.44 -5.48
C GLY A 318 -17.78 -3.47 -6.69
N PHE A 319 -18.54 -4.55 -6.85
CA PHE A 319 -19.50 -4.68 -7.97
C PHE A 319 -20.59 -3.60 -7.95
N SER A 320 -20.80 -2.98 -6.81
CA SER A 320 -21.74 -1.86 -6.65
C SER A 320 -21.26 -0.55 -7.30
N ALA A 321 -19.97 -0.41 -7.67
CA ALA A 321 -19.42 0.73 -8.40
C ALA A 321 -20.09 0.93 -9.78
N PHE A 322 -20.60 -0.15 -10.37
CA PHE A 322 -21.38 -0.09 -11.62
C PHE A 322 -22.72 0.62 -11.49
N ILE A 323 -23.18 0.93 -10.26
CA ILE A 323 -24.49 1.53 -9.99
C ILE A 323 -24.33 3.06 -9.82
N PRO A 324 -25.23 3.88 -10.43
CA PRO A 324 -25.15 5.34 -10.30
C PRO A 324 -25.10 5.81 -8.83
N PRO A 325 -24.26 6.79 -8.47
CA PRO A 325 -24.08 7.26 -7.08
C PRO A 325 -25.38 7.61 -6.36
N TRP A 326 -26.36 8.23 -7.02
CA TRP A 326 -27.65 8.57 -6.40
C TRP A 326 -28.40 7.35 -5.84
N ALA A 327 -28.15 6.17 -6.40
CA ALA A 327 -28.81 4.94 -5.95
C ALA A 327 -28.22 4.36 -4.66
N HIS A 328 -27.08 4.87 -4.22
CA HIS A 328 -26.42 4.51 -2.97
C HIS A 328 -26.80 5.43 -1.79
N ASP A 329 -27.55 6.51 -2.02
CA ASP A 329 -27.96 7.43 -0.97
C ASP A 329 -28.65 6.70 0.19
N GLY A 330 -28.05 6.80 1.40
CA GLY A 330 -28.44 6.06 2.60
C GLY A 330 -27.83 4.66 2.74
N GLY A 331 -26.82 4.32 1.92
CA GLY A 331 -26.00 3.10 2.03
C GLY A 331 -26.60 1.83 1.42
N ASP A 332 -25.93 0.71 1.63
CA ASP A 332 -26.22 -0.59 0.94
C ASP A 332 -27.63 -1.11 1.16
N ALA A 333 -28.19 -0.95 2.35
CA ALA A 333 -29.56 -1.38 2.61
C ALA A 333 -30.56 -0.63 1.71
N LYS A 334 -30.31 0.66 1.44
CA LYS A 334 -31.12 1.47 0.54
C LYS A 334 -30.88 1.14 -0.91
N LEU A 335 -29.65 0.84 -1.30
CA LEU A 335 -29.33 0.32 -2.62
C LEU A 335 -30.12 -0.96 -2.90
N VAL A 336 -30.09 -1.92 -1.97
CA VAL A 336 -30.83 -3.20 -2.10
C VAL A 336 -32.35 -2.96 -2.20
N GLU A 337 -32.93 -2.05 -1.41
CA GLU A 337 -34.35 -1.66 -1.55
C GLU A 337 -34.67 -1.13 -2.96
N ARG A 338 -33.81 -0.23 -3.48
CA ARG A 338 -33.95 0.38 -4.82
C ARG A 338 -33.84 -0.64 -5.95
N LEU A 339 -32.90 -1.59 -5.83
CA LEU A 339 -32.74 -2.67 -6.81
C LEU A 339 -33.92 -3.66 -6.81
N LYS A 340 -34.64 -3.81 -5.70
CA LYS A 340 -35.87 -4.62 -5.58
C LYS A 340 -37.12 -3.91 -6.10
N ASP A 341 -37.13 -2.57 -6.11
CA ASP A 341 -38.26 -1.80 -6.65
C ASP A 341 -38.20 -1.75 -8.19
N PRO A 342 -39.21 -2.27 -8.92
CA PRO A 342 -39.14 -2.35 -10.37
C PRO A 342 -38.98 -1.01 -11.08
N VAL A 343 -39.55 0.08 -10.52
CA VAL A 343 -39.51 1.41 -11.13
C VAL A 343 -38.10 2.00 -10.97
N THR A 344 -37.55 1.92 -9.77
CA THR A 344 -36.21 2.43 -9.48
C THR A 344 -35.13 1.60 -10.18
N ARG A 345 -35.29 0.27 -10.20
CA ARG A 345 -34.40 -0.64 -10.96
C ARG A 345 -34.36 -0.29 -12.46
N ALA A 346 -35.52 0.02 -13.05
CA ALA A 346 -35.58 0.45 -14.46
C ALA A 346 -34.87 1.80 -14.68
N ARG A 347 -34.96 2.74 -13.73
CA ARG A 347 -34.22 4.00 -13.77
C ARG A 347 -32.71 3.76 -13.68
N ILE A 348 -32.25 2.95 -12.72
CA ILE A 348 -30.82 2.58 -12.57
C ILE A 348 -30.30 2.01 -13.89
N ARG A 349 -31.00 1.02 -14.46
CA ARG A 349 -30.64 0.44 -15.77
C ARG A 349 -30.51 1.48 -16.87
N LYS A 350 -31.45 2.42 -16.93
CA LYS A 350 -31.43 3.49 -17.93
C LYS A 350 -30.20 4.37 -17.78
N ASP A 351 -29.86 4.74 -16.54
CA ASP A 351 -28.72 5.62 -16.24
C ASP A 351 -27.40 4.91 -16.54
N MET A 352 -27.26 3.61 -16.22
CA MET A 352 -26.09 2.79 -16.58
C MET A 352 -25.89 2.66 -18.09
N LEU A 353 -26.98 2.64 -18.87
CA LEU A 353 -26.93 2.55 -20.35
C LEU A 353 -26.65 3.90 -21.02
N ALA A 354 -26.70 4.99 -20.30
CA ALA A 354 -26.45 6.33 -20.82
C ALA A 354 -25.02 6.78 -20.57
N PRO A 355 -24.35 7.44 -21.52
CA PRO A 355 -23.07 8.11 -21.23
C PRO A 355 -23.23 9.13 -20.10
N SER A 356 -22.27 9.18 -19.18
CA SER A 356 -22.25 10.14 -18.09
C SER A 356 -20.92 10.89 -18.06
N LYS A 357 -20.96 12.16 -17.58
CA LYS A 357 -19.80 12.94 -17.15
C LYS A 357 -19.92 13.33 -15.68
N GLU A 358 -20.99 12.90 -15.02
CA GLU A 358 -21.28 13.22 -13.62
C GLU A 358 -20.74 12.15 -12.68
N TRP A 359 -20.48 10.95 -13.19
CA TRP A 359 -19.91 9.81 -12.47
C TRP A 359 -19.19 8.88 -13.43
N ASP A 360 -18.21 8.14 -12.95
CA ASP A 360 -17.48 7.12 -13.68
C ASP A 360 -18.39 5.91 -13.92
N ASN A 361 -18.85 5.74 -15.17
CA ASN A 361 -19.83 4.73 -15.52
C ASN A 361 -19.16 3.48 -16.05
N GLU A 362 -18.69 2.64 -15.15
CA GLU A 362 -17.96 1.40 -15.49
C GLU A 362 -18.71 0.49 -16.48
N TRP A 363 -20.05 0.53 -16.48
CA TRP A 363 -20.82 -0.26 -17.47
C TRP A 363 -20.58 0.18 -18.91
N GLN A 364 -20.28 1.46 -19.14
CA GLN A 364 -19.94 1.99 -20.47
C GLN A 364 -18.47 1.71 -20.86
N GLU A 365 -17.63 1.41 -19.89
CA GLU A 365 -16.20 1.24 -20.09
C GLU A 365 -15.81 -0.17 -20.48
N ILE A 366 -16.58 -1.15 -20.03
CA ILE A 366 -16.31 -2.55 -20.33
C ILE A 366 -16.61 -2.89 -21.79
N PRO A 367 -15.81 -3.76 -22.42
CA PRO A 367 -16.11 -4.26 -23.76
C PRO A 367 -17.35 -5.16 -23.81
N GLY A 368 -17.90 -5.54 -22.65
CA GLY A 368 -19.08 -6.36 -22.47
C GLY A 368 -19.03 -7.17 -21.19
N PRO A 369 -20.11 -7.92 -20.86
CA PRO A 369 -20.25 -8.61 -19.59
C PRO A 369 -19.22 -9.74 -19.37
N ASP A 370 -18.52 -10.15 -20.41
CA ASP A 370 -17.40 -11.11 -20.31
C ASP A 370 -16.14 -10.48 -19.68
N ALA A 371 -16.08 -9.15 -19.64
CA ALA A 371 -14.99 -8.44 -18.99
C ALA A 371 -15.10 -8.42 -17.45
N ILE A 372 -16.18 -8.87 -16.86
CA ILE A 372 -16.41 -8.88 -15.40
C ILE A 372 -16.29 -10.30 -14.88
N MET A 373 -15.44 -10.51 -13.85
CA MET A 373 -15.26 -11.79 -13.17
C MET A 373 -15.49 -11.62 -11.67
N ILE A 374 -16.33 -12.47 -11.07
CA ILE A 374 -16.62 -12.43 -9.63
C ILE A 374 -15.37 -12.83 -8.84
N GLY A 375 -14.94 -11.94 -7.92
CA GLY A 375 -13.71 -12.08 -7.16
C GLY A 375 -13.91 -12.43 -5.69
N ALA A 376 -14.79 -11.71 -4.98
CA ALA A 376 -15.10 -12.01 -3.59
C ALA A 376 -16.59 -11.88 -3.31
N VAL A 377 -17.07 -12.64 -2.33
CA VAL A 377 -18.44 -12.61 -1.84
C VAL A 377 -18.44 -12.85 -0.32
N GLU A 378 -19.27 -12.12 0.39
CA GLU A 378 -19.50 -12.35 1.83
C GLU A 378 -20.66 -13.32 2.05
N ASN A 379 -21.62 -13.39 1.13
CA ASN A 379 -22.72 -14.35 1.18
C ASN A 379 -22.24 -15.72 0.67
N PRO A 380 -22.17 -16.76 1.54
CA PRO A 380 -21.71 -18.09 1.13
C PRO A 380 -22.54 -18.74 0.02
N ALA A 381 -23.81 -18.33 -0.16
CA ALA A 381 -24.65 -18.84 -1.24
C ALA A 381 -24.14 -18.45 -2.64
N LEU A 382 -23.37 -17.37 -2.74
CA LEU A 382 -22.76 -16.90 -3.99
C LEU A 382 -21.35 -17.47 -4.23
N ALA A 383 -20.74 -18.20 -3.28
CA ALA A 383 -19.42 -18.80 -3.46
C ALA A 383 -19.27 -19.64 -4.76
N PRO A 384 -20.28 -20.35 -5.27
CA PRO A 384 -20.17 -21.03 -6.57
C PRO A 384 -19.99 -20.11 -7.79
N LEU A 385 -20.11 -18.78 -7.62
CA LEU A 385 -19.90 -17.78 -8.67
C LEU A 385 -18.44 -17.29 -8.73
N LEU A 386 -17.63 -17.52 -7.71
CA LEU A 386 -16.23 -17.11 -7.69
C LEU A 386 -15.47 -17.59 -8.92
N GLY A 387 -14.70 -16.69 -9.55
CA GLY A 387 -13.95 -16.94 -10.77
C GLY A 387 -14.79 -17.03 -12.05
N LYS A 388 -16.12 -16.93 -11.98
CA LYS A 388 -17.00 -16.94 -13.17
C LYS A 388 -17.16 -15.55 -13.76
N ARG A 389 -17.29 -15.53 -15.09
CA ARG A 389 -17.63 -14.31 -15.83
C ARG A 389 -19.13 -13.98 -15.70
N LEU A 390 -19.47 -12.68 -15.68
CA LEU A 390 -20.87 -12.25 -15.63
C LEU A 390 -21.68 -12.79 -16.83
N SER A 391 -21.05 -12.89 -18.01
CA SER A 391 -21.66 -13.50 -19.21
C SER A 391 -22.07 -14.96 -19.01
N GLU A 392 -21.25 -15.76 -18.32
CA GLU A 392 -21.51 -17.16 -17.99
C GLU A 392 -22.66 -17.29 -16.98
N ILE A 393 -22.65 -16.41 -15.95
CA ILE A 393 -23.69 -16.36 -14.91
C ILE A 393 -25.04 -16.00 -15.54
N ALA A 394 -25.06 -14.96 -16.34
CA ALA A 394 -26.27 -14.54 -17.07
C ALA A 394 -26.84 -15.65 -17.96
N LYS A 395 -25.98 -16.31 -18.75
CA LYS A 395 -26.35 -17.44 -19.60
C LYS A 395 -26.89 -18.60 -18.78
N SER A 396 -26.21 -19.00 -17.70
CA SER A 396 -26.64 -20.16 -16.88
C SER A 396 -27.97 -19.92 -16.16
N SER A 397 -28.25 -18.65 -15.80
CA SER A 397 -29.50 -18.24 -15.16
C SER A 397 -30.60 -17.84 -16.15
N ASN A 398 -30.33 -17.85 -17.46
CA ASN A 398 -31.20 -17.38 -18.53
C ASN A 398 -31.71 -15.94 -18.29
N LYS A 399 -30.80 -15.05 -17.89
CA LYS A 399 -31.07 -13.63 -17.59
C LYS A 399 -30.24 -12.71 -18.45
N ASP A 400 -30.71 -11.47 -18.58
CA ASP A 400 -29.91 -10.37 -19.07
C ASP A 400 -28.71 -10.14 -18.11
N PRO A 401 -27.49 -9.83 -18.60
CA PRO A 401 -26.32 -9.64 -17.75
C PRO A 401 -26.50 -8.56 -16.66
N MET A 402 -27.16 -7.44 -16.97
CA MET A 402 -27.42 -6.39 -15.98
C MET A 402 -28.43 -6.84 -14.92
N ASP A 403 -29.41 -7.68 -15.28
CA ASP A 403 -30.29 -8.29 -14.30
C ASP A 403 -29.57 -9.28 -13.40
N ALA A 404 -28.60 -10.03 -13.95
CA ALA A 404 -27.76 -10.91 -13.14
C ALA A 404 -26.89 -10.11 -12.15
N LEU A 405 -26.31 -8.97 -12.58
CA LEU A 405 -25.59 -8.03 -11.73
C LEU A 405 -26.47 -7.55 -10.57
N PHE A 406 -27.66 -7.03 -10.88
CA PHE A 406 -28.59 -6.54 -9.85
C PHE A 406 -28.98 -7.63 -8.86
N ASP A 407 -29.23 -8.85 -9.32
CA ASP A 407 -29.64 -9.96 -8.47
C ASP A 407 -28.49 -10.45 -7.57
N ILE A 408 -27.23 -10.32 -7.99
CA ILE A 408 -26.05 -10.55 -7.15
C ILE A 408 -25.99 -9.49 -6.06
N LEU A 409 -26.05 -8.20 -6.42
CA LEU A 409 -26.01 -7.10 -5.45
C LEU A 409 -27.18 -7.12 -4.45
N ILE A 410 -28.36 -7.58 -4.85
CA ILE A 410 -29.49 -7.76 -3.93
C ILE A 410 -29.18 -8.82 -2.85
N GLN A 411 -28.38 -9.82 -3.18
CA GLN A 411 -28.00 -10.91 -2.26
C GLN A 411 -26.75 -10.59 -1.47
N ASP A 412 -25.83 -9.81 -2.05
CA ASP A 412 -24.55 -9.44 -1.46
C ASP A 412 -24.03 -8.14 -2.10
N PRO A 413 -24.32 -6.98 -1.50
CA PRO A 413 -23.82 -5.70 -1.99
C PRO A 413 -22.31 -5.52 -1.84
N SER A 414 -21.66 -6.36 -1.01
CA SER A 414 -20.20 -6.38 -0.81
C SER A 414 -19.45 -7.21 -1.87
N THR A 415 -20.15 -7.77 -2.86
CA THR A 415 -19.50 -8.54 -3.94
C THR A 415 -18.43 -7.70 -4.63
N GLU A 416 -17.23 -8.28 -4.81
CA GLU A 416 -16.12 -7.66 -5.54
C GLU A 416 -15.87 -8.37 -6.87
N VAL A 417 -15.32 -7.63 -7.84
CA VAL A 417 -15.11 -8.11 -9.20
C VAL A 417 -13.75 -7.69 -9.75
N ALA A 418 -13.17 -8.56 -10.59
CA ALA A 418 -12.07 -8.17 -11.49
C ALA A 418 -12.65 -7.73 -12.83
N VAL A 419 -12.20 -6.59 -13.34
CA VAL A 419 -12.73 -5.97 -14.56
C VAL A 419 -11.63 -5.77 -15.60
N PHE A 420 -11.79 -6.37 -16.77
CA PHE A 420 -10.79 -6.40 -17.85
C PHE A 420 -11.03 -5.25 -18.82
N GLY A 421 -10.58 -4.04 -18.43
CA GLY A 421 -10.86 -2.81 -19.17
C GLY A 421 -9.67 -1.88 -19.35
N MET A 422 -8.42 -2.34 -19.12
CA MET A 422 -7.21 -1.53 -19.25
C MET A 422 -6.35 -1.96 -20.44
N SER A 423 -5.52 -1.04 -20.94
CA SER A 423 -4.63 -1.22 -22.09
C SER A 423 -3.19 -1.55 -21.65
N GLN A 424 -2.59 -2.60 -22.21
CA GLN A 424 -1.20 -2.95 -21.93
C GLN A 424 -0.20 -1.83 -22.31
N PRO A 425 -0.31 -1.12 -23.46
CA PRO A 425 0.53 0.02 -23.76
C PRO A 425 0.44 1.15 -22.74
N ASP A 426 -0.77 1.43 -22.22
CA ASP A 426 -0.96 2.48 -21.22
C ASP A 426 -0.34 2.11 -19.86
N VAL A 427 -0.50 0.86 -19.41
CA VAL A 427 0.19 0.34 -18.22
C VAL A 427 1.71 0.43 -18.38
N THR A 428 2.23 0.03 -19.55
CA THR A 428 3.67 0.11 -19.84
C THR A 428 4.18 1.54 -19.77
N LEU A 429 3.43 2.49 -20.35
CA LEU A 429 3.81 3.91 -20.34
C LEU A 429 3.78 4.50 -18.92
N ALA A 430 2.81 4.14 -18.10
CA ALA A 430 2.75 4.53 -16.70
C ALA A 430 3.97 4.01 -15.91
N LEU A 431 4.30 2.72 -16.04
CA LEU A 431 5.47 2.11 -15.41
C LEU A 431 6.80 2.81 -15.79
N GLN A 432 6.92 3.34 -16.98
CA GLN A 432 8.13 4.04 -17.46
C GLN A 432 8.31 5.44 -16.85
N GLN A 433 7.27 6.04 -16.25
CA GLN A 433 7.40 7.39 -15.71
C GLN A 433 8.27 7.41 -14.46
N PRO A 434 9.26 8.33 -14.35
CA PRO A 434 10.21 8.35 -13.23
C PRO A 434 9.58 8.71 -11.87
N TRP A 435 8.39 9.31 -11.91
CA TRP A 435 7.62 9.73 -10.74
C TRP A 435 6.50 8.74 -10.34
N VAL A 436 6.39 7.62 -11.04
CA VAL A 436 5.45 6.55 -10.72
C VAL A 436 6.14 5.51 -9.84
N ALA A 437 5.62 5.30 -8.63
CA ALA A 437 5.97 4.22 -7.72
C ALA A 437 5.14 2.96 -8.03
N ILE A 438 5.24 1.95 -7.18
CA ILE A 438 4.50 0.70 -7.35
C ILE A 438 3.62 0.46 -6.12
N ASP A 439 2.41 0.07 -6.40
CA ASP A 439 1.44 -0.44 -5.45
C ASP A 439 1.02 -1.87 -5.82
N ASN A 440 0.30 -2.55 -4.93
CA ASN A 440 -0.40 -3.76 -5.33
C ASN A 440 -1.93 -3.63 -5.24
N ASP A 441 -2.42 -2.50 -4.74
CA ASP A 441 -3.84 -2.13 -4.69
C ASP A 441 -4.71 -3.32 -4.21
N SER A 442 -4.27 -3.93 -3.11
CA SER A 442 -4.91 -5.14 -2.58
C SER A 442 -4.58 -5.35 -1.11
N GLU A 443 -5.44 -6.06 -0.45
CA GLU A 443 -5.18 -6.54 0.91
C GLU A 443 -4.06 -7.59 0.95
N GLY A 444 -3.43 -7.73 2.11
CA GLY A 444 -2.60 -8.87 2.41
C GLY A 444 -3.47 -10.09 2.65
N THR A 445 -3.20 -11.16 1.92
CA THR A 445 -4.01 -12.37 1.95
C THR A 445 -3.16 -13.62 2.10
N SER A 446 -3.79 -14.79 2.17
CA SER A 446 -3.16 -16.09 2.36
C SER A 446 -3.86 -17.12 1.48
N PRO A 447 -3.15 -18.08 0.88
CA PRO A 447 -3.79 -19.20 0.20
C PRO A 447 -4.51 -20.16 1.17
N GLU A 448 -4.37 -19.95 2.48
CA GLU A 448 -4.89 -20.81 3.54
C GLU A 448 -5.92 -20.08 4.40
N GLY A 449 -6.79 -20.85 5.05
CA GLY A 449 -7.79 -20.32 6.00
C GLY A 449 -8.88 -19.51 5.32
N ILE A 450 -9.44 -18.55 6.07
CA ILE A 450 -10.54 -17.71 5.58
C ILE A 450 -10.11 -16.78 4.45
N LEU A 451 -8.87 -16.28 4.50
CA LEU A 451 -8.31 -15.38 3.48
C LEU A 451 -8.10 -16.07 2.12
N GLY A 452 -8.01 -17.42 2.10
CA GLY A 452 -7.89 -18.21 0.86
C GLY A 452 -9.21 -18.59 0.21
N GLN A 453 -10.35 -18.13 0.73
CA GLN A 453 -11.67 -18.51 0.23
C GLN A 453 -12.21 -17.63 -0.90
N SER A 454 -11.62 -16.46 -1.10
CA SER A 454 -11.93 -15.56 -2.22
C SER A 454 -11.18 -15.95 -3.50
N HIS A 455 -11.56 -15.32 -4.60
CA HIS A 455 -10.87 -15.41 -5.90
C HIS A 455 -10.32 -14.03 -6.27
N PRO A 456 -9.29 -13.54 -5.52
CA PRO A 456 -8.83 -12.16 -5.62
C PRO A 456 -8.16 -11.89 -6.97
N HIS A 457 -7.97 -10.61 -7.28
CA HIS A 457 -7.12 -10.23 -8.40
C HIS A 457 -5.68 -10.76 -8.18
N PRO A 458 -4.99 -11.30 -9.20
CA PRO A 458 -3.63 -11.84 -9.04
C PRO A 458 -2.60 -10.80 -8.56
N ARG A 459 -2.89 -9.51 -8.62
CA ARG A 459 -2.05 -8.44 -8.07
C ARG A 459 -1.82 -8.59 -6.56
N ALA A 460 -2.75 -9.18 -5.83
CA ALA A 460 -2.64 -9.44 -4.40
C ALA A 460 -1.42 -10.31 -4.05
N TYR A 461 -0.99 -11.15 -4.97
CA TYR A 461 0.10 -12.10 -4.79
C TYR A 461 1.34 -11.83 -5.65
N GLY A 462 1.24 -11.02 -6.73
CA GLY A 462 2.23 -11.08 -7.79
C GLY A 462 2.77 -9.76 -8.34
N THR A 463 2.31 -8.57 -7.95
CA THR A 463 2.67 -7.31 -8.62
C THR A 463 4.17 -7.07 -8.70
N PHE A 464 4.89 -7.12 -7.59
CA PHE A 464 6.33 -6.81 -7.55
C PHE A 464 7.17 -7.87 -8.30
N PRO A 465 6.98 -9.19 -8.06
CA PRO A 465 7.65 -10.23 -8.83
C PRO A 465 7.31 -10.20 -10.32
N ARG A 466 6.07 -9.87 -10.70
CA ARG A 466 5.67 -9.70 -12.10
C ARG A 466 6.45 -8.57 -12.79
N ILE A 467 6.66 -7.44 -12.10
CA ILE A 467 7.47 -6.36 -12.66
C ILE A 467 8.90 -6.83 -12.88
N LEU A 468 9.50 -7.54 -11.92
CA LEU A 468 10.85 -8.08 -12.04
C LEU A 468 10.96 -9.11 -13.17
N ALA A 469 9.97 -10.00 -13.31
CA ALA A 469 9.97 -11.04 -14.33
C ALA A 469 9.65 -10.46 -15.72
N LYS A 470 8.42 -9.92 -15.87
CA LYS A 470 7.90 -9.49 -17.18
C LYS A 470 8.57 -8.21 -17.66
N TYR A 471 8.50 -7.13 -16.86
CA TYR A 471 8.87 -5.79 -17.35
C TYR A 471 10.37 -5.49 -17.25
N VAL A 472 11.11 -6.17 -16.35
CA VAL A 472 12.58 -6.02 -16.27
C VAL A 472 13.27 -7.10 -17.10
N ARG A 473 13.07 -8.38 -16.78
CA ARG A 473 13.83 -9.49 -17.38
C ARG A 473 13.41 -9.78 -18.83
N GLU A 474 12.11 -9.89 -19.11
CA GLU A 474 11.59 -10.36 -20.40
C GLU A 474 11.41 -9.20 -21.39
N GLU A 475 10.61 -8.20 -21.06
CA GLU A 475 10.26 -7.09 -21.97
C GLU A 475 11.26 -5.93 -21.94
N LYS A 476 12.12 -5.84 -20.90
CA LYS A 476 13.15 -4.78 -20.73
C LYS A 476 12.57 -3.36 -20.77
N VAL A 477 11.39 -3.18 -20.22
CA VAL A 477 10.71 -1.89 -20.09
C VAL A 477 11.41 -1.02 -19.05
N LEU A 478 11.91 -1.64 -17.96
CA LEU A 478 12.66 -1.02 -16.88
C LEU A 478 14.02 -1.69 -16.72
N THR A 479 15.00 -0.95 -16.19
CA THR A 479 16.20 -1.58 -15.63
C THR A 479 15.90 -2.15 -14.26
N LEU A 480 16.69 -3.10 -13.79
CA LEU A 480 16.52 -3.69 -12.46
C LEU A 480 16.69 -2.63 -11.36
N GLU A 481 17.69 -1.76 -11.53
CA GLU A 481 17.99 -0.68 -10.58
C GLU A 481 16.84 0.34 -10.49
N ASP A 482 16.21 0.70 -11.64
CA ASP A 482 15.06 1.62 -11.63
C ASP A 482 13.82 0.95 -11.02
N ALA A 483 13.58 -0.33 -11.29
CA ALA A 483 12.50 -1.08 -10.64
C ALA A 483 12.68 -1.09 -9.11
N ILE A 484 13.89 -1.41 -8.61
CA ILE A 484 14.17 -1.39 -7.16
C ILE A 484 13.98 0.02 -6.58
N ARG A 485 14.41 1.08 -7.29
CA ARG A 485 14.17 2.47 -6.86
C ARG A 485 12.67 2.78 -6.74
N LYS A 486 11.87 2.36 -7.71
CA LYS A 486 10.40 2.52 -7.72
C LYS A 486 9.71 1.72 -6.60
N PHE A 487 10.30 0.61 -6.18
CA PHE A 487 9.79 -0.23 -5.09
C PHE A 487 10.20 0.27 -3.70
N SER A 488 11.21 1.12 -3.59
CA SER A 488 11.82 1.41 -2.30
C SER A 488 12.12 2.89 -2.04
N ALA A 489 13.13 3.49 -2.67
CA ALA A 489 13.52 4.87 -2.38
C ALA A 489 12.48 5.88 -2.82
N LEU A 490 11.83 5.68 -3.96
CA LEU A 490 10.80 6.59 -4.46
C LEU A 490 9.58 6.64 -3.52
N PRO A 491 8.96 5.51 -3.13
CA PRO A 491 7.89 5.51 -2.14
C PRO A 491 8.36 6.02 -0.76
N ALA A 492 9.56 5.65 -0.30
CA ALA A 492 10.08 6.15 0.98
C ALA A 492 10.20 7.68 0.98
N GLN A 493 10.74 8.26 -0.10
CA GLN A 493 10.84 9.70 -0.26
C GLN A 493 9.45 10.36 -0.28
N ARG A 494 8.51 9.77 -1.03
CA ARG A 494 7.14 10.28 -1.13
C ARG A 494 6.45 10.29 0.22
N MET A 495 6.54 9.18 0.95
CA MET A 495 5.94 9.01 2.28
C MET A 495 6.77 9.65 3.41
N ARG A 496 7.88 10.33 3.10
CA ARG A 496 8.78 10.97 4.07
C ARG A 496 9.33 10.00 5.12
N LEU A 497 9.53 8.73 4.73
CA LEU A 497 10.16 7.71 5.55
C LEU A 497 11.68 7.90 5.49
N THR A 498 12.23 8.60 6.46
CA THR A 498 13.65 9.06 6.45
C THR A 498 14.64 7.99 6.91
N ASP A 499 14.16 6.86 7.42
CA ASP A 499 14.96 5.82 8.07
C ASP A 499 14.90 4.45 7.35
N ARG A 500 14.32 4.37 6.14
CA ARG A 500 14.18 3.16 5.31
C ARG A 500 14.13 3.46 3.82
N GLY A 501 13.98 2.44 2.96
CA GLY A 501 13.85 2.56 1.50
C GLY A 501 15.17 2.61 0.74
N VAL A 502 16.31 2.72 1.44
CA VAL A 502 17.67 2.61 0.85
C VAL A 502 18.59 1.80 1.76
N LEU A 503 19.54 1.07 1.16
CA LEU A 503 20.60 0.40 1.91
C LEU A 503 21.70 1.41 2.26
N LYS A 504 21.66 1.90 3.48
CA LYS A 504 22.64 2.85 4.01
C LYS A 504 22.82 2.64 5.52
N ALA A 505 24.03 2.80 6.02
CA ALA A 505 24.30 2.72 7.46
C ALA A 505 23.39 3.67 8.26
N GLY A 506 22.82 3.16 9.33
CA GLY A 506 21.85 3.85 10.21
C GLY A 506 20.38 3.61 9.84
N MET A 507 20.06 3.16 8.62
CA MET A 507 18.69 2.82 8.20
C MET A 507 18.23 1.51 8.84
N TRP A 508 16.92 1.31 8.97
CA TRP A 508 16.35 0.02 9.32
C TRP A 508 16.73 -1.04 8.28
N ALA A 509 17.01 -2.23 8.74
CA ALA A 509 17.41 -3.32 7.87
C ALA A 509 16.16 -4.05 7.34
N ASP A 510 15.40 -3.36 6.50
CA ASP A 510 14.41 -3.95 5.62
C ASP A 510 15.14 -4.33 4.34
N VAL A 511 15.34 -5.64 4.12
CA VAL A 511 16.24 -6.16 3.08
C VAL A 511 15.61 -7.36 2.39
N VAL A 512 15.69 -7.39 1.06
CA VAL A 512 15.31 -8.57 0.25
C VAL A 512 16.53 -9.14 -0.44
N ILE A 513 16.57 -10.49 -0.54
CA ILE A 513 17.59 -11.22 -1.30
C ILE A 513 16.85 -12.13 -2.28
N PHE A 514 17.12 -11.94 -3.57
CA PHE A 514 16.47 -12.72 -4.63
C PHE A 514 17.40 -12.92 -5.84
N ASP A 515 17.09 -13.95 -6.63
CA ASP A 515 17.74 -14.19 -7.92
C ASP A 515 16.89 -13.52 -9.03
N PRO A 516 17.40 -12.47 -9.71
CA PRO A 516 16.66 -11.79 -10.77
C PRO A 516 16.38 -12.68 -11.98
N ALA A 517 17.09 -13.80 -12.14
CA ALA A 517 16.86 -14.74 -13.22
C ALA A 517 15.64 -15.66 -12.98
N THR A 518 15.24 -15.85 -11.72
CA THR A 518 14.22 -16.85 -11.36
C THR A 518 13.00 -16.27 -10.65
N VAL A 519 13.10 -15.08 -10.05
CA VAL A 519 11.96 -14.44 -9.38
C VAL A 519 10.79 -14.25 -10.34
N HIS A 520 9.58 -14.66 -9.93
CA HIS A 520 8.37 -14.54 -10.74
C HIS A 520 7.08 -14.63 -9.91
N ASP A 521 6.00 -14.11 -10.49
CA ASP A 521 4.64 -14.31 -10.01
C ASP A 521 4.08 -15.66 -10.49
N ARG A 522 3.22 -16.26 -9.67
CA ARG A 522 2.52 -17.51 -10.00
C ARG A 522 1.01 -17.32 -10.13
N ALA A 523 0.50 -16.28 -9.48
CA ALA A 523 -0.92 -15.97 -9.47
C ALA A 523 -1.41 -15.62 -10.88
N THR A 524 -2.53 -16.21 -11.28
CA THR A 524 -3.24 -15.91 -12.52
C THR A 524 -4.72 -15.61 -12.22
N PHE A 525 -5.45 -15.04 -13.18
CA PHE A 525 -6.89 -14.82 -13.00
C PHE A 525 -7.67 -16.13 -12.84
N ASP A 526 -7.20 -17.25 -13.38
CA ASP A 526 -7.85 -18.56 -13.21
C ASP A 526 -7.45 -19.25 -11.89
N ASN A 527 -6.29 -18.94 -11.35
CA ASN A 527 -5.76 -19.52 -10.11
C ASN A 527 -4.98 -18.46 -9.32
N PRO A 528 -5.67 -17.53 -8.64
CA PRO A 528 -5.03 -16.37 -8.04
C PRO A 528 -4.34 -16.66 -6.70
N ASN A 529 -4.80 -17.63 -5.92
CA ASN A 529 -4.31 -17.90 -4.56
C ASN A 529 -2.96 -18.64 -4.55
N GLN A 530 -1.94 -18.05 -5.20
CA GLN A 530 -0.59 -18.63 -5.31
C GLN A 530 0.47 -17.62 -4.90
N LEU A 531 1.26 -17.98 -3.89
CA LEU A 531 2.43 -17.20 -3.46
C LEU A 531 3.46 -17.11 -4.60
N SER A 532 4.09 -15.96 -4.74
CA SER A 532 5.21 -15.74 -5.66
C SER A 532 6.45 -16.53 -5.25
N GLU A 533 7.34 -16.76 -6.19
CA GLU A 533 8.58 -17.50 -5.99
C GLU A 533 9.82 -16.63 -6.24
N GLY A 534 10.94 -17.01 -5.61
CA GLY A 534 12.25 -16.39 -5.85
C GLY A 534 12.75 -15.44 -4.78
N MET A 535 11.92 -15.03 -3.81
CA MET A 535 12.39 -14.33 -2.62
C MET A 535 13.02 -15.33 -1.65
N GLU A 536 14.35 -15.38 -1.59
CA GLU A 536 15.05 -16.31 -0.70
C GLU A 536 15.10 -15.82 0.74
N TYR A 537 15.34 -14.52 0.92
CA TYR A 537 15.32 -13.90 2.24
C TYR A 537 14.57 -12.59 2.17
N VAL A 538 13.73 -12.38 3.15
CA VAL A 538 13.07 -11.08 3.43
C VAL A 538 13.30 -10.78 4.89
N LEU A 539 13.98 -9.68 5.15
CA LEU A 539 14.24 -9.18 6.49
C LEU A 539 13.45 -7.90 6.72
N ILE A 540 12.82 -7.81 7.88
CA ILE A 540 12.07 -6.63 8.31
C ILE A 540 12.62 -6.19 9.66
N ASN A 541 13.06 -4.94 9.74
CA ASN A 541 13.71 -4.41 10.94
C ASN A 541 14.86 -5.33 11.43
N GLY A 542 15.59 -5.94 10.48
CA GLY A 542 16.74 -6.81 10.73
C GLY A 542 16.40 -8.26 11.08
N VAL A 543 15.12 -8.64 11.12
CA VAL A 543 14.66 -9.99 11.46
C VAL A 543 14.16 -10.71 10.21
N PRO A 544 14.65 -11.91 9.87
CA PRO A 544 14.13 -12.67 8.75
C PRO A 544 12.68 -13.11 8.96
N VAL A 545 11.78 -12.70 8.08
CA VAL A 545 10.40 -13.20 7.96
C VAL A 545 10.30 -14.29 6.88
N ILE A 546 11.16 -14.23 5.87
CA ILE A 546 11.47 -15.34 4.96
C ILE A 546 12.95 -15.70 5.12
N ASP A 547 13.24 -16.99 5.29
CA ASP A 547 14.56 -17.57 5.47
C ASP A 547 14.69 -18.78 4.57
N GLN A 548 15.59 -18.71 3.56
CA GLN A 548 15.77 -19.74 2.52
C GLN A 548 14.44 -20.11 1.84
N GLY A 549 13.65 -19.10 1.44
CA GLY A 549 12.37 -19.28 0.75
C GLY A 549 11.23 -19.78 1.64
N LYS A 550 11.42 -19.86 2.96
CA LYS A 550 10.39 -20.33 3.91
C LYS A 550 10.02 -19.24 4.90
N MET A 551 8.72 -19.11 5.14
CA MET A 551 8.20 -18.20 6.15
C MET A 551 8.60 -18.66 7.57
N THR A 552 9.13 -17.73 8.37
CA THR A 552 9.59 -18.02 9.75
C THR A 552 8.49 -17.88 10.80
N GLY A 553 7.44 -17.12 10.49
CA GLY A 553 6.40 -16.76 11.44
C GLY A 553 6.78 -15.60 12.37
N ALA A 554 7.94 -14.98 12.20
CA ALA A 554 8.33 -13.80 12.97
C ALA A 554 7.45 -12.59 12.62
N LEU A 555 7.18 -11.74 13.61
CA LEU A 555 6.32 -10.55 13.50
C LEU A 555 7.08 -9.28 13.93
N PRO A 556 8.14 -8.88 13.21
CA PRO A 556 9.01 -7.77 13.60
C PRO A 556 8.51 -6.41 13.09
N GLY A 557 7.38 -6.37 12.40
CA GLY A 557 6.81 -5.16 11.81
C GLY A 557 6.50 -4.07 12.85
N LYS A 558 6.45 -2.85 12.39
CA LYS A 558 6.18 -1.66 13.22
C LYS A 558 5.13 -0.79 12.56
N VAL A 559 4.37 -0.08 13.38
CA VAL A 559 3.56 1.04 12.91
C VAL A 559 4.47 2.19 12.52
N LEU A 560 4.37 2.65 11.28
CA LEU A 560 5.10 3.80 10.76
C LEU A 560 4.24 5.06 10.98
N ARG A 561 4.72 5.94 11.84
CA ARG A 561 3.98 7.14 12.23
C ARG A 561 4.29 8.32 11.31
N GLY A 562 3.25 9.03 10.88
CA GLY A 562 3.37 10.26 10.11
C GLY A 562 3.97 11.43 10.91
N ALA A 563 4.31 12.52 10.21
CA ALA A 563 4.99 13.68 10.77
C ALA A 563 4.20 14.41 11.88
N GLY A 564 2.87 14.25 11.89
CA GLY A 564 1.98 14.86 12.90
C GLY A 564 1.89 14.11 14.22
N TYR A 565 2.53 12.95 14.35
CA TYR A 565 2.41 12.08 15.51
C TYR A 565 2.80 12.76 16.83
N VAL A 566 1.92 12.62 17.81
CA VAL A 566 2.16 13.05 19.21
C VAL A 566 2.12 11.81 20.10
N PRO A 567 3.24 11.42 20.73
CA PRO A 567 3.35 10.20 21.56
C PRO A 567 2.38 10.14 22.73
#